data_6f7d246d473d62930a1e0c73288009f7
#
_entry.id   6f7d246d473d62930a1e0c73288009f7
#
_cell.length_a   1.000
_cell.length_b   1.000
_cell.length_c   1.000
_cell.angle_alpha   90.00
_cell.angle_beta   90.00
_cell.angle_gamma   90.00
#
_symmetry.space_group_name_H-M   'P 1'
#
loop_
_entity.id
_entity.type
_entity.pdbx_description
1 polymer ?
#
loop_
_entity_poly.entity_id
_entity_poly.type
_entity_poly.pdbx_seq_one_letter_code
_entity_poly.pdbx_strand_id
1 'polypeptide(L)'
;MTATSGMPPALNVITLATFAASLSVRALDPVLPHVADDFGVGIATAASFAAVFAFTFAAVQPAIGAAADLFGKARLMTICLALLGVANILGALSTSFPMLFVTRILAGIGSGGVFPVALSLTSDLVGPDKRQLAIGRTLAGSMTGNLLGATASGLIGDLLGWRGVLAVLGGLVIIVALAVAAGFRGAALNRPPRTSLKALRHGYRTIFTNPNARICYSAVFVEGCCVLGLFPFIASFLFELGESS
;
A
#
# COMPACT_ATOMS: atom_id res chain seq x y z
N MET A 1 -7.26 -38.62 1.72
CA MET A 1 -6.50 -37.42 1.25
C MET A 1 -6.13 -36.63 2.51
N THR A 2 -4.89 -36.75 2.96
CA THR A 2 -4.36 -36.10 4.17
C THR A 2 -4.26 -34.59 3.89
N ALA A 3 -5.15 -33.84 4.50
CA ALA A 3 -5.08 -32.39 4.51
C ALA A 3 -3.78 -31.99 5.24
N THR A 4 -2.80 -31.50 4.49
CA THR A 4 -1.61 -30.86 5.07
C THR A 4 -2.07 -29.71 5.95
N SER A 5 -1.86 -29.83 7.26
CA SER A 5 -2.32 -28.89 8.30
C SER A 5 -1.60 -27.53 8.25
N GLY A 6 -0.78 -27.30 7.25
CA GLY A 6 0.00 -26.08 7.06
C GLY A 6 -0.75 -24.99 6.29
N MET A 7 -0.36 -23.75 6.51
CA MET A 7 -0.81 -22.63 5.67
C MET A 7 -0.21 -22.73 4.26
N PRO A 8 -0.95 -22.35 3.20
CA PRO A 8 -0.45 -22.37 1.83
C PRO A 8 0.82 -21.50 1.69
N PRO A 9 1.86 -21.96 0.99
CA PRO A 9 3.09 -21.17 0.77
C PRO A 9 2.82 -19.86 0.02
N ALA A 10 1.75 -19.79 -0.78
CA ALA A 10 1.30 -18.58 -1.44
C ALA A 10 0.95 -17.43 -0.45
N LEU A 11 0.55 -17.77 0.78
CA LEU A 11 0.30 -16.76 1.81
C LEU A 11 1.59 -16.01 2.21
N ASN A 12 2.74 -16.67 2.22
CA ASN A 12 4.02 -16.02 2.51
C ASN A 12 4.37 -14.99 1.44
N VAL A 13 4.07 -15.32 0.17
CA VAL A 13 4.30 -14.39 -0.95
C VAL A 13 3.38 -13.17 -0.84
N ILE A 14 2.12 -13.36 -0.45
CA ILE A 14 1.17 -12.24 -0.22
C ILE A 14 1.63 -11.38 0.96
N THR A 15 2.04 -11.99 2.07
CA THR A 15 2.56 -11.27 3.24
C THR A 15 3.81 -10.46 2.89
N LEU A 16 4.73 -11.04 2.12
CA LEU A 16 5.91 -10.33 1.62
C LEU A 16 5.54 -9.17 0.69
N ALA A 17 4.51 -9.35 -0.15
CA ALA A 17 4.01 -8.29 -1.03
C ALA A 17 3.45 -7.11 -0.25
N THR A 18 2.63 -7.36 0.78
CA THR A 18 2.10 -6.30 1.65
C THR A 18 3.19 -5.63 2.46
N PHE A 19 4.16 -6.38 2.97
CA PHE A 19 5.34 -5.84 3.65
C PHE A 19 6.13 -4.89 2.76
N ALA A 20 6.53 -5.32 1.56
CA ALA A 20 7.32 -4.51 0.63
C ALA A 20 6.58 -3.26 0.15
N ALA A 21 5.28 -3.36 -0.13
CA ALA A 21 4.47 -2.21 -0.49
C ALA A 21 4.37 -1.21 0.67
N SER A 22 4.18 -1.70 1.90
CA SER A 22 4.05 -0.86 3.09
C SER A 22 5.35 -0.16 3.49
N LEU A 23 6.53 -0.76 3.23
CA LEU A 23 7.82 -0.08 3.36
C LEU A 23 7.87 1.21 2.53
N SER A 24 7.26 1.20 1.34
CA SER A 24 7.29 2.35 0.41
C SER A 24 6.32 3.47 0.78
N VAL A 25 5.37 3.25 1.68
CA VAL A 25 4.35 4.26 2.05
C VAL A 25 4.99 5.50 2.66
N ARG A 26 5.99 5.31 3.52
CA ARG A 26 6.71 6.38 4.21
C ARG A 26 8.14 6.60 3.69
N ALA A 27 8.39 6.21 2.44
CA ALA A 27 9.74 6.23 1.86
C ALA A 27 10.41 7.62 1.86
N LEU A 28 9.65 8.69 1.69
CA LEU A 28 10.19 10.06 1.64
C LEU A 28 10.12 10.80 2.97
N ASP A 29 9.35 10.34 3.97
CA ASP A 29 9.13 11.10 5.19
C ASP A 29 10.45 11.50 5.90
N PRO A 30 11.40 10.57 6.16
CA PRO A 30 12.64 10.93 6.86
C PRO A 30 13.61 11.77 6.02
N VAL A 31 13.54 11.65 4.70
CA VAL A 31 14.47 12.32 3.77
C VAL A 31 13.86 13.57 3.11
N LEU A 32 12.67 13.97 3.56
CA LEU A 32 11.95 15.11 3.02
C LEU A 32 12.74 16.43 3.02
N PRO A 33 13.51 16.76 4.09
CA PRO A 33 14.38 17.94 4.10
C PRO A 33 15.40 17.90 2.95
N HIS A 34 16.07 16.76 2.72
CA HIS A 34 17.05 16.63 1.64
C HIS A 34 16.42 16.79 0.25
N VAL A 35 15.16 16.32 0.10
CA VAL A 35 14.41 16.54 -1.17
C VAL A 35 14.07 18.03 -1.35
N ALA A 36 13.69 18.73 -0.27
CA ALA A 36 13.39 20.15 -0.31
C ALA A 36 14.62 20.97 -0.71
N ASP A 37 15.78 20.68 -0.11
CA ASP A 37 17.05 21.34 -0.41
C ASP A 37 17.49 21.10 -1.87
N ASP A 38 17.38 19.87 -2.35
CA ASP A 38 17.83 19.48 -3.68
C ASP A 38 17.02 20.15 -4.81
N PHE A 39 15.73 20.40 -4.59
CA PHE A 39 14.86 21.13 -5.51
C PHE A 39 14.76 22.63 -5.21
N GLY A 40 15.40 23.14 -4.17
CA GLY A 40 15.34 24.55 -3.77
C GLY A 40 13.95 25.02 -3.40
N VAL A 41 13.15 24.15 -2.78
CA VAL A 41 11.77 24.45 -2.35
C VAL A 41 11.62 24.40 -0.84
N GLY A 42 10.61 25.09 -0.30
CA GLY A 42 10.28 24.98 1.13
C GLY A 42 9.79 23.59 1.52
N ILE A 43 10.01 23.21 2.78
CA ILE A 43 9.59 21.89 3.33
C ILE A 43 8.07 21.68 3.15
N ALA A 44 7.26 22.74 3.32
CA ALA A 44 5.82 22.67 3.11
C ALA A 44 5.46 22.28 1.65
N THR A 45 6.23 22.76 0.67
CA THR A 45 6.06 22.38 -0.75
C THR A 45 6.51 20.95 -0.96
N ALA A 46 7.64 20.53 -0.38
CA ALA A 46 8.11 19.16 -0.47
C ALA A 46 7.15 18.16 0.19
N ALA A 47 6.46 18.54 1.26
CA ALA A 47 5.42 17.71 1.89
C ALA A 47 4.25 17.36 0.95
N SER A 48 4.07 18.12 -0.14
CA SER A 48 3.08 17.78 -1.16
C SER A 48 3.34 16.43 -1.84
N PHE A 49 4.59 15.93 -1.85
CA PHE A 49 4.92 14.59 -2.35
C PHE A 49 4.28 13.47 -1.52
N ALA A 50 4.29 13.62 -0.19
CA ALA A 50 3.61 12.68 0.72
C ALA A 50 2.08 12.84 0.61
N ALA A 51 1.60 14.07 0.54
CA ALA A 51 0.17 14.36 0.41
C ALA A 51 -0.43 13.80 -0.87
N VAL A 52 0.21 13.99 -2.03
CA VAL A 52 -0.30 13.47 -3.30
C VAL A 52 -0.23 11.94 -3.37
N PHE A 53 0.81 11.34 -2.79
CA PHE A 53 0.88 9.88 -2.64
C PHE A 53 -0.30 9.36 -1.80
N ALA A 54 -0.53 9.94 -0.62
CA ALA A 54 -1.63 9.53 0.27
C ALA A 54 -3.01 9.74 -0.37
N PHE A 55 -3.19 10.85 -1.08
CA PHE A 55 -4.43 11.15 -1.79
C PHE A 55 -4.71 10.12 -2.90
N THR A 56 -3.73 9.84 -3.74
CA THR A 56 -3.89 8.87 -4.84
C THR A 56 -4.01 7.43 -4.33
N PHE A 57 -3.30 7.09 -3.26
CA PHE A 57 -3.46 5.84 -2.52
C PHE A 57 -4.91 5.64 -2.06
N ALA A 58 -5.51 6.64 -1.44
CA ALA A 58 -6.89 6.58 -0.97
C ALA A 58 -7.90 6.58 -2.13
N ALA A 59 -7.68 7.43 -3.13
CA ALA A 59 -8.61 7.62 -4.25
C ALA A 59 -8.73 6.37 -5.14
N VAL A 60 -7.67 5.56 -5.27
CA VAL A 60 -7.71 4.35 -6.11
C VAL A 60 -8.42 3.17 -5.44
N GLN A 61 -8.48 3.11 -4.11
CA GLN A 61 -8.99 1.95 -3.38
C GLN A 61 -10.42 1.53 -3.78
N PRO A 62 -11.38 2.43 -3.96
CA PRO A 62 -12.71 2.03 -4.43
C PRO A 62 -12.70 1.36 -5.80
N ALA A 63 -11.81 1.79 -6.71
CA ALA A 63 -11.72 1.23 -8.06
C ALA A 63 -11.04 -0.15 -8.10
N ILE A 64 -10.21 -0.46 -7.12
CA ILE A 64 -9.42 -1.71 -7.07
C ILE A 64 -10.31 -2.94 -6.95
N GLY A 65 -11.42 -2.88 -6.22
CA GLY A 65 -12.37 -3.98 -6.14
C GLY A 65 -12.91 -4.37 -7.52
N ALA A 66 -13.34 -3.37 -8.30
CA ALA A 66 -13.79 -3.58 -9.68
C ALA A 66 -12.67 -4.09 -10.59
N ALA A 67 -11.47 -3.54 -10.46
CA ALA A 67 -10.32 -3.97 -11.24
C ALA A 67 -9.92 -5.43 -10.91
N ALA A 68 -10.02 -5.86 -9.66
CA ALA A 68 -9.75 -7.23 -9.24
C ALA A 68 -10.70 -8.25 -9.91
N ASP A 69 -11.96 -7.85 -10.07
CA ASP A 69 -12.97 -8.66 -10.75
C ASP A 69 -12.77 -8.73 -12.26
N LEU A 70 -12.14 -7.71 -12.87
CA LEU A 70 -11.88 -7.67 -14.31
C LEU A 70 -10.57 -8.35 -14.71
N PHE A 71 -9.49 -8.11 -13.95
CA PHE A 71 -8.13 -8.55 -14.30
C PHE A 71 -7.70 -9.84 -13.60
N GLY A 72 -8.43 -10.26 -12.57
CA GLY A 72 -8.02 -11.31 -11.65
C GLY A 72 -7.09 -10.80 -10.55
N LYS A 73 -7.32 -11.27 -9.33
CA LYS A 73 -6.70 -10.72 -8.11
C LYS A 73 -5.17 -10.82 -8.11
N ALA A 74 -4.62 -11.99 -8.43
CA ALA A 74 -3.16 -12.19 -8.40
C ALA A 74 -2.45 -11.36 -9.49
N ARG A 75 -3.05 -11.27 -10.68
CA ARG A 75 -2.52 -10.44 -11.77
C ARG A 75 -2.58 -8.96 -11.40
N LEU A 76 -3.69 -8.50 -10.82
CA LEU A 76 -3.82 -7.12 -10.39
C LEU A 76 -2.81 -6.77 -9.30
N MET A 77 -2.57 -7.66 -8.32
CA MET A 77 -1.54 -7.45 -7.29
C MET A 77 -0.15 -7.30 -7.92
N THR A 78 0.19 -8.13 -8.91
CA THR A 78 1.46 -8.01 -9.64
C THR A 78 1.57 -6.68 -10.38
N ILE A 79 0.51 -6.24 -11.05
CA ILE A 79 0.48 -4.94 -11.76
C ILE A 79 0.65 -3.79 -10.77
N CYS A 80 -0.04 -3.80 -9.64
CA CYS A 80 0.07 -2.79 -8.60
C CYS A 80 1.49 -2.70 -8.02
N LEU A 81 2.10 -3.83 -7.71
CA LEU A 81 3.49 -3.89 -7.24
C LEU A 81 4.48 -3.41 -8.32
N ALA A 82 4.31 -3.86 -9.55
CA ALA A 82 5.17 -3.42 -10.66
C ALA A 82 5.07 -1.90 -10.88
N LEU A 83 3.85 -1.35 -10.85
CA LEU A 83 3.63 0.09 -10.95
C LEU A 83 4.30 0.85 -9.81
N LEU A 84 4.16 0.38 -8.56
CA LEU A 84 4.81 0.98 -7.40
C LEU A 84 6.35 0.95 -7.52
N GLY A 85 6.91 -0.22 -7.87
CA GLY A 85 8.35 -0.38 -8.00
C GLY A 85 8.94 0.48 -9.13
N VAL A 86 8.31 0.46 -10.31
CA VAL A 86 8.72 1.31 -11.46
C VAL A 86 8.60 2.79 -11.11
N ALA A 87 7.49 3.21 -10.49
CA ALA A 87 7.30 4.59 -10.09
C ALA A 87 8.38 5.06 -9.08
N ASN A 88 8.77 4.20 -8.13
CA ASN A 88 9.86 4.50 -7.21
C ASN A 88 11.20 4.62 -7.94
N ILE A 89 11.54 3.72 -8.86
CA ILE A 89 12.77 3.79 -9.64
C ILE A 89 12.80 5.06 -10.51
N LEU A 90 11.69 5.37 -11.19
CA LEU A 90 11.58 6.62 -11.95
C LEU A 90 11.67 7.86 -11.05
N GLY A 91 11.15 7.77 -9.82
CA GLY A 91 11.29 8.79 -8.79
C GLY A 91 12.75 9.02 -8.40
N ALA A 92 13.55 7.96 -8.27
CA ALA A 92 14.97 8.05 -8.00
C ALA A 92 15.75 8.76 -9.13
N LEU A 93 15.29 8.61 -10.36
CA LEU A 93 15.87 9.24 -11.55
C LEU A 93 15.33 10.65 -11.83
N SER A 94 14.43 11.18 -10.99
CA SER A 94 13.82 12.47 -11.22
C SER A 94 14.82 13.62 -11.09
N THR A 95 14.80 14.51 -12.08
CA THR A 95 15.65 15.71 -12.14
C THR A 95 14.87 17.00 -11.89
N SER A 96 13.55 16.90 -11.74
CA SER A 96 12.67 18.06 -11.51
C SER A 96 11.54 17.73 -10.55
N PHE A 97 11.06 18.77 -9.84
CA PHE A 97 9.92 18.68 -8.93
C PHE A 97 8.67 18.06 -9.60
N PRO A 98 8.22 18.52 -10.80
CA PRO A 98 7.06 17.93 -11.44
C PRO A 98 7.24 16.44 -11.80
N MET A 99 8.44 16.03 -12.19
CA MET A 99 8.73 14.63 -12.51
C MET A 99 8.59 13.76 -11.26
N LEU A 100 9.17 14.17 -10.13
CA LEU A 100 9.02 13.46 -8.87
C LEU A 100 7.55 13.43 -8.45
N PHE A 101 6.82 14.54 -8.60
CA PHE A 101 5.40 14.63 -8.23
C PHE A 101 4.54 13.60 -8.99
N VAL A 102 4.73 13.48 -10.31
CA VAL A 102 4.03 12.48 -11.13
C VAL A 102 4.38 11.06 -10.69
N THR A 103 5.63 10.78 -10.37
CA THR A 103 6.02 9.45 -9.88
C THR A 103 5.38 9.13 -8.52
N ARG A 104 5.13 10.13 -7.65
CA ARG A 104 4.39 9.93 -6.39
C ARG A 104 2.92 9.61 -6.62
N ILE A 105 2.29 10.22 -7.63
CA ILE A 105 0.93 9.86 -8.06
C ILE A 105 0.89 8.38 -8.47
N LEU A 106 1.78 7.96 -9.36
CA LEU A 106 1.84 6.58 -9.86
C LEU A 106 2.15 5.58 -8.73
N ALA A 107 3.06 5.93 -7.83
CA ALA A 107 3.40 5.12 -6.67
C ALA A 107 2.21 4.97 -5.70
N GLY A 108 1.45 6.05 -5.47
CA GLY A 108 0.23 6.01 -4.66
C GLY A 108 -0.84 5.10 -5.27
N ILE A 109 -1.06 5.18 -6.59
CA ILE A 109 -1.98 4.29 -7.31
C ILE A 109 -1.55 2.83 -7.16
N GLY A 110 -0.27 2.52 -7.39
CA GLY A 110 0.28 1.17 -7.24
C GLY A 110 0.12 0.64 -5.81
N SER A 111 0.57 1.40 -4.82
CA SER A 111 0.54 1.00 -3.41
C SER A 111 -0.90 0.81 -2.90
N GLY A 112 -1.83 1.71 -3.27
CA GLY A 112 -3.22 1.68 -2.82
C GLY A 112 -3.99 0.43 -3.25
N GLY A 113 -3.53 -0.25 -4.32
CA GLY A 113 -4.14 -1.48 -4.80
C GLY A 113 -3.64 -2.76 -4.12
N VAL A 114 -2.43 -2.75 -3.54
CA VAL A 114 -1.80 -3.98 -3.04
C VAL A 114 -2.57 -4.58 -1.86
N PHE A 115 -2.87 -3.77 -0.84
CA PHE A 115 -3.44 -4.27 0.41
C PHE A 115 -4.87 -4.83 0.28
N PRO A 116 -5.83 -4.15 -0.38
CA PRO A 116 -7.18 -4.71 -0.57
C PRO A 116 -7.17 -6.01 -1.37
N VAL A 117 -6.33 -6.08 -2.41
CA VAL A 117 -6.18 -7.29 -3.24
C VAL A 117 -5.54 -8.41 -2.44
N ALA A 118 -4.54 -8.12 -1.61
CA ALA A 118 -3.89 -9.09 -0.74
C ALA A 118 -4.88 -9.71 0.25
N LEU A 119 -5.73 -8.91 0.90
CA LEU A 119 -6.77 -9.42 1.81
C LEU A 119 -7.77 -10.32 1.10
N SER A 120 -8.19 -9.92 -0.10
CA SER A 120 -9.10 -10.71 -0.93
C SER A 120 -8.48 -12.04 -1.36
N LEU A 121 -7.22 -12.05 -1.84
CA LEU A 121 -6.47 -13.27 -2.17
C LEU A 121 -6.27 -14.17 -0.96
N THR A 122 -5.90 -13.59 0.18
CA THR A 122 -5.72 -14.34 1.44
C THR A 122 -6.99 -15.07 1.82
N SER A 123 -8.16 -14.40 1.70
CA SER A 123 -9.47 -14.99 2.00
C SER A 123 -9.86 -16.12 1.07
N ASP A 124 -9.42 -16.07 -0.20
CA ASP A 124 -9.69 -17.13 -1.19
C ASP A 124 -8.78 -18.36 -1.03
N LEU A 125 -7.59 -18.17 -0.44
CA LEU A 125 -6.59 -19.25 -0.30
C LEU A 125 -6.85 -20.19 0.87
N VAL A 126 -7.65 -19.79 1.84
CA VAL A 126 -7.87 -20.54 3.09
C VAL A 126 -9.36 -20.75 3.37
N GLY A 127 -9.67 -21.88 4.02
CA GLY A 127 -11.03 -22.14 4.50
C GLY A 127 -11.45 -21.19 5.63
N PRO A 128 -12.76 -21.14 5.93
CA PRO A 128 -13.32 -20.24 6.95
C PRO A 128 -12.60 -20.31 8.29
N ASP A 129 -12.23 -21.51 8.74
CA ASP A 129 -11.60 -21.76 10.04
C ASP A 129 -10.22 -21.11 10.20
N LYS A 130 -9.47 -20.95 9.09
CA LYS A 130 -8.12 -20.38 9.08
C LYS A 130 -8.07 -18.95 8.56
N ARG A 131 -9.19 -18.40 8.09
CA ARG A 131 -9.26 -17.10 7.43
C ARG A 131 -8.78 -15.96 8.32
N GLN A 132 -9.20 -15.94 9.57
CA GLN A 132 -8.81 -14.88 10.50
C GLN A 132 -7.31 -14.89 10.81
N LEU A 133 -6.73 -16.07 10.99
CA LEU A 133 -5.29 -16.20 11.19
C LEU A 133 -4.48 -15.79 9.95
N ALA A 134 -4.95 -16.14 8.76
CA ALA A 134 -4.30 -15.76 7.51
C ALA A 134 -4.35 -14.25 7.26
N ILE A 135 -5.51 -13.62 7.50
CA ILE A 135 -5.67 -12.17 7.46
C ILE A 135 -4.75 -11.50 8.47
N GLY A 136 -4.69 -12.00 9.71
CA GLY A 136 -3.80 -11.49 10.75
C GLY A 136 -2.32 -11.50 10.33
N ARG A 137 -1.86 -12.57 9.65
CA ARG A 137 -0.49 -12.62 9.10
C ARG A 137 -0.24 -11.58 8.01
N THR A 138 -1.20 -11.39 7.11
CA THR A 138 -1.12 -10.37 6.05
C THR A 138 -1.08 -8.96 6.63
N LEU A 139 -1.90 -8.70 7.65
CA LEU A 139 -1.89 -7.44 8.41
C LEU A 139 -0.56 -7.22 9.14
N ALA A 140 -0.04 -8.23 9.83
CA ALA A 140 1.24 -8.16 10.53
C ALA A 140 2.37 -7.81 9.55
N GLY A 141 2.40 -8.43 8.35
CA GLY A 141 3.35 -8.08 7.31
C GLY A 141 3.27 -6.60 6.90
N SER A 142 2.06 -6.11 6.66
CA SER A 142 1.84 -4.70 6.29
C SER A 142 2.25 -3.74 7.42
N MET A 143 1.86 -4.02 8.67
CA MET A 143 2.21 -3.18 9.82
C MET A 143 3.71 -3.15 10.06
N THR A 144 4.38 -4.30 10.00
CA THR A 144 5.84 -4.39 10.13
C THR A 144 6.53 -3.59 9.02
N GLY A 145 6.05 -3.70 7.78
CA GLY A 145 6.57 -2.91 6.66
C GLY A 145 6.41 -1.40 6.90
N ASN A 146 5.28 -0.96 7.41
CA ASN A 146 5.01 0.44 7.68
C ASN A 146 5.91 0.99 8.83
N LEU A 147 6.09 0.21 9.91
CA LEU A 147 6.96 0.58 11.03
C LEU A 147 8.44 0.65 10.60
N LEU A 148 8.91 -0.35 9.87
CA LEU A 148 10.29 -0.40 9.43
C LEU A 148 10.58 0.54 8.25
N GLY A 149 9.54 0.96 7.53
CA GLY A 149 9.67 1.80 6.33
C GLY A 149 10.37 3.13 6.61
N ALA A 150 9.95 3.84 7.65
CA ALA A 150 10.56 5.11 8.04
C ALA A 150 12.02 4.91 8.49
N THR A 151 12.28 3.91 9.36
CA THR A 151 13.64 3.63 9.84
C THR A 151 14.57 3.21 8.72
N ALA A 152 14.12 2.28 7.86
CA ALA A 152 14.90 1.85 6.70
C ALA A 152 15.17 3.00 5.73
N SER A 153 14.18 3.86 5.50
CA SER A 153 14.34 5.03 4.62
C SER A 153 15.31 6.06 5.21
N GLY A 154 15.31 6.28 6.51
CA GLY A 154 16.29 7.13 7.18
C GLY A 154 17.72 6.58 6.98
N LEU A 155 17.95 5.32 7.37
CA LEU A 155 19.27 4.67 7.22
C LEU A 155 19.79 4.65 5.77
N ILE A 156 18.93 4.32 4.82
CA ILE A 156 19.30 4.34 3.40
C ILE A 156 19.54 5.79 2.94
N GLY A 157 18.74 6.73 3.42
CA GLY A 157 18.84 8.14 3.11
C GLY A 157 20.18 8.74 3.56
N ASP A 158 20.65 8.39 4.75
CA ASP A 158 21.95 8.82 5.28
C ASP A 158 23.15 8.30 4.45
N LEU A 159 22.99 7.09 3.88
CA LEU A 159 24.06 6.43 3.13
C LEU A 159 24.04 6.77 1.61
N LEU A 160 22.88 6.84 1.01
CA LEU A 160 22.67 6.90 -0.44
C LEU A 160 21.84 8.10 -0.89
N GLY A 161 21.43 8.96 0.04
CA GLY A 161 20.52 10.07 -0.22
C GLY A 161 19.09 9.61 -0.54
N TRP A 162 18.19 10.56 -0.72
CA TRP A 162 16.78 10.30 -0.98
C TRP A 162 16.52 9.53 -2.30
N ARG A 163 17.36 9.73 -3.31
CA ARG A 163 17.30 8.96 -4.56
C ARG A 163 17.63 7.49 -4.32
N GLY A 164 18.60 7.21 -3.45
CA GLY A 164 18.96 5.87 -3.03
C GLY A 164 17.80 5.16 -2.31
N VAL A 165 17.06 5.85 -1.47
CA VAL A 165 15.86 5.31 -0.82
C VAL A 165 14.85 4.81 -1.85
N LEU A 166 14.51 5.64 -2.83
CA LEU A 166 13.55 5.29 -3.86
C LEU A 166 14.05 4.16 -4.77
N ALA A 167 15.34 4.15 -5.11
CA ALA A 167 15.94 3.10 -5.95
C ALA A 167 15.93 1.73 -5.23
N VAL A 168 16.36 1.69 -3.96
CA VAL A 168 16.42 0.45 -3.17
C VAL A 168 15.02 -0.10 -2.91
N LEU A 169 14.10 0.73 -2.44
CA LEU A 169 12.72 0.30 -2.19
C LEU A 169 11.99 -0.07 -3.49
N GLY A 170 12.22 0.69 -4.57
CA GLY A 170 11.69 0.37 -5.90
C GLY A 170 12.20 -0.99 -6.41
N GLY A 171 13.50 -1.25 -6.30
CA GLY A 171 14.12 -2.52 -6.66
C GLY A 171 13.56 -3.69 -5.84
N LEU A 172 13.43 -3.52 -4.52
CA LEU A 172 12.83 -4.52 -3.64
C LEU A 172 11.40 -4.85 -4.07
N VAL A 173 10.58 -3.84 -4.32
CA VAL A 173 9.18 -4.04 -4.75
C VAL A 173 9.11 -4.73 -6.11
N ILE A 174 10.00 -4.43 -7.06
CA ILE A 174 10.07 -5.15 -8.35
C ILE A 174 10.42 -6.63 -8.15
N ILE A 175 11.40 -6.94 -7.31
CA ILE A 175 11.77 -8.34 -7.00
C ILE A 175 10.56 -9.07 -6.43
N VAL A 176 9.84 -8.44 -5.50
CA VAL A 176 8.63 -9.02 -4.91
C VAL A 176 7.51 -9.15 -5.96
N ALA A 177 7.33 -8.18 -6.86
CA ALA A 177 6.37 -8.29 -7.96
C ALA A 177 6.65 -9.50 -8.86
N LEU A 178 7.93 -9.76 -9.16
CA LEU A 178 8.35 -10.94 -9.92
C LEU A 178 8.11 -12.24 -9.13
N ALA A 179 8.35 -12.23 -7.83
CA ALA A 179 8.07 -13.38 -6.96
C ALA A 179 6.56 -13.69 -6.91
N VAL A 180 5.70 -12.66 -6.82
CA VAL A 180 4.24 -12.81 -6.91
C VAL A 180 3.83 -13.35 -8.28
N ALA A 181 4.36 -12.79 -9.38
CA ALA A 181 4.08 -13.25 -10.74
C ALA A 181 4.49 -14.71 -10.94
N ALA A 182 5.63 -15.14 -10.40
CA ALA A 182 6.09 -16.51 -10.46
C ALA A 182 5.27 -17.46 -9.58
N GLY A 183 4.98 -17.04 -8.34
CA GLY A 183 4.26 -17.85 -7.35
C GLY A 183 2.80 -18.12 -7.73
N PHE A 184 2.20 -17.26 -8.53
CA PHE A 184 0.81 -17.42 -9.02
C PHE A 184 0.73 -17.82 -10.50
N ARG A 185 1.83 -18.20 -11.16
CA ARG A 185 1.79 -18.70 -12.54
C ARG A 185 0.93 -19.96 -12.64
N GLY A 186 -0.09 -19.91 -13.52
CA GLY A 186 -0.99 -21.03 -13.75
C GLY A 186 -2.05 -21.25 -12.66
N ALA A 187 -2.09 -20.45 -11.59
CA ALA A 187 -3.11 -20.56 -10.58
C ALA A 187 -4.49 -20.16 -11.12
N ALA A 188 -5.53 -20.88 -10.70
CA ALA A 188 -6.92 -20.57 -11.05
C ALA A 188 -7.35 -19.15 -10.60
N LEU A 189 -6.68 -18.60 -9.59
CA LEU A 189 -6.84 -17.23 -9.08
C LEU A 189 -6.50 -16.12 -10.09
N ASN A 190 -5.82 -16.47 -11.20
CA ASN A 190 -5.55 -15.54 -12.30
C ASN A 190 -6.68 -15.45 -13.33
N ARG A 191 -7.70 -16.31 -13.21
CA ARG A 191 -8.84 -16.23 -14.12
C ARG A 191 -9.79 -15.14 -13.65
N PRO A 192 -10.04 -14.11 -14.47
CA PRO A 192 -11.03 -13.10 -14.10
C PRO A 192 -12.41 -13.79 -13.96
N PRO A 193 -13.15 -13.51 -12.90
CA PRO A 193 -14.55 -13.92 -12.85
C PRO A 193 -15.27 -13.29 -14.04
N ARG A 194 -16.26 -13.99 -14.61
CA ARG A 194 -17.07 -13.49 -15.74
C ARG A 194 -18.01 -12.37 -15.27
N THR A 195 -17.44 -11.27 -14.79
CA THR A 195 -18.21 -10.14 -14.25
C THR A 195 -18.38 -9.10 -15.35
N SER A 196 -19.61 -8.66 -15.59
CA SER A 196 -19.89 -7.59 -16.55
C SER A 196 -19.79 -6.22 -15.86
N LEU A 197 -19.43 -5.18 -16.62
CA LEU A 197 -19.42 -3.79 -16.12
C LEU A 197 -20.79 -3.36 -15.55
N LYS A 198 -21.89 -3.91 -16.08
CA LYS A 198 -23.25 -3.67 -15.57
C LYS A 198 -23.43 -4.25 -14.15
N ALA A 199 -22.90 -5.45 -13.89
CA ALA A 199 -22.95 -6.08 -12.57
C ALA A 199 -22.12 -5.31 -11.55
N LEU A 200 -20.93 -4.81 -11.92
CA LEU A 200 -20.10 -3.94 -11.08
C LEU A 200 -20.83 -2.66 -10.70
N ARG A 201 -21.40 -1.95 -11.68
CA ARG A 201 -22.17 -0.73 -11.42
C ARG A 201 -23.37 -0.99 -10.51
N HIS A 202 -24.06 -2.10 -10.68
CA HIS A 202 -25.16 -2.50 -9.82
C HIS A 202 -24.67 -2.78 -8.39
N GLY A 203 -23.56 -3.51 -8.21
CA GLY A 203 -22.94 -3.78 -6.92
C GLY A 203 -22.58 -2.49 -6.17
N TYR A 204 -21.90 -1.55 -6.81
CA TYR A 204 -21.59 -0.25 -6.19
C TYR A 204 -22.85 0.52 -5.79
N ARG A 205 -23.83 0.59 -6.67
CA ARG A 205 -25.10 1.24 -6.35
C ARG A 205 -25.75 0.62 -5.12
N THR A 206 -25.79 -0.70 -5.04
CA THR A 206 -26.37 -1.43 -3.89
C THR A 206 -25.64 -1.11 -2.60
N ILE A 207 -24.29 -1.04 -2.63
CA ILE A 207 -23.47 -0.71 -1.45
C ILE A 207 -23.76 0.73 -0.98
N PHE A 208 -23.75 1.71 -1.89
CA PHE A 208 -23.98 3.11 -1.53
C PHE A 208 -25.43 3.41 -1.10
N THR A 209 -26.39 2.62 -1.55
CA THR A 209 -27.80 2.76 -1.14
C THR A 209 -28.15 1.98 0.13
N ASN A 210 -27.28 1.08 0.58
CA ASN A 210 -27.50 0.28 1.78
C ASN A 210 -27.26 1.14 3.05
N PRO A 211 -28.28 1.33 3.92
CA PRO A 211 -28.14 2.16 5.11
C PRO A 211 -27.10 1.59 6.09
N ASN A 212 -27.00 0.26 6.22
CA ASN A 212 -25.99 -0.37 7.09
C ASN A 212 -24.56 -0.14 6.59
N ALA A 213 -24.33 -0.15 5.28
CA ALA A 213 -23.03 0.17 4.71
C ALA A 213 -22.65 1.64 5.00
N ARG A 214 -23.62 2.56 4.92
CA ARG A 214 -23.38 3.99 5.22
C ARG A 214 -22.99 4.17 6.69
N ILE A 215 -23.62 3.47 7.62
CA ILE A 215 -23.23 3.50 9.05
C ILE A 215 -21.81 2.98 9.23
N CYS A 216 -21.45 1.85 8.62
CA CYS A 216 -20.08 1.32 8.68
C CYS A 216 -19.05 2.30 8.13
N TYR A 217 -19.31 2.92 6.97
CA TYR A 217 -18.39 3.90 6.38
C TYR A 217 -18.25 5.15 7.22
N SER A 218 -19.36 5.67 7.79
CA SER A 218 -19.28 6.82 8.69
C SER A 218 -18.53 6.50 9.97
N ALA A 219 -18.71 5.31 10.54
CA ALA A 219 -17.97 4.89 11.72
C ALA A 219 -16.45 4.80 11.46
N VAL A 220 -16.04 4.16 10.35
CA VAL A 220 -14.63 4.08 9.96
C VAL A 220 -14.05 5.47 9.64
N PHE A 221 -14.83 6.35 9.03
CA PHE A 221 -14.41 7.72 8.76
C PHE A 221 -14.17 8.50 10.06
N VAL A 222 -15.10 8.42 11.03
CA VAL A 222 -14.94 9.06 12.34
C VAL A 222 -13.76 8.48 13.10
N GLU A 223 -13.60 7.15 13.11
CA GLU A 223 -12.43 6.49 13.70
C GLU A 223 -11.13 7.00 13.08
N GLY A 224 -11.04 7.04 11.75
CA GLY A 224 -9.87 7.56 11.04
C GLY A 224 -9.57 9.02 11.40
N CYS A 225 -10.58 9.88 11.46
CA CYS A 225 -10.40 11.27 11.87
C CYS A 225 -9.94 11.39 13.32
N CYS A 226 -10.53 10.63 14.24
CA CYS A 226 -10.17 10.68 15.66
C CYS A 226 -8.79 10.09 15.93
N VAL A 227 -8.49 8.91 15.39
CA VAL A 227 -7.24 8.21 15.66
C VAL A 227 -6.09 8.85 14.89
N LEU A 228 -6.18 8.95 13.55
CA LEU A 228 -5.09 9.47 12.73
C LEU A 228 -4.93 10.98 12.85
N GLY A 229 -6.03 11.71 13.11
CA GLY A 229 -6.00 13.15 13.33
C GLY A 229 -5.33 13.56 14.64
N LEU A 230 -5.40 12.72 15.69
CA LEU A 230 -4.75 12.98 16.97
C LEU A 230 -3.24 12.65 16.96
N PHE A 231 -2.81 11.69 16.15
CA PHE A 231 -1.43 11.23 16.13
C PHE A 231 -0.37 12.35 16.01
N PRO A 232 -0.51 13.36 15.13
CA PRO A 232 0.46 14.44 15.02
C PRO A 232 0.57 15.32 16.28
N PHE A 233 -0.48 15.36 17.09
CA PHE A 233 -0.57 16.21 18.26
C PHE A 233 -0.15 15.52 19.56
N ILE A 234 0.01 14.20 19.55
CA ILE A 234 0.38 13.43 20.77
C ILE A 234 1.73 13.89 21.31
N ALA A 235 2.73 14.06 20.44
CA ALA A 235 4.06 14.50 20.86
C ALA A 235 4.04 15.91 21.49
N SER A 236 3.31 16.84 20.87
CA SER A 236 3.15 18.20 21.41
C SER A 236 2.41 18.20 22.75
N PHE A 237 1.38 17.37 22.89
CA PHE A 237 0.64 17.23 24.12
C PHE A 237 1.47 16.62 25.26
N LEU A 238 2.28 15.60 24.98
CA LEU A 238 3.20 15.01 25.96
C LEU A 238 4.28 16.02 26.38
N PHE A 239 4.76 16.83 25.44
CA PHE A 239 5.73 17.88 25.75
C PHE A 239 5.16 18.96 26.67
N GLU A 240 3.90 19.37 26.48
CA GLU A 240 3.19 20.30 27.36
C GLU A 240 2.96 19.73 28.76
N LEU A 241 2.83 18.41 28.90
CA LEU A 241 2.71 17.75 30.21
C LEU A 241 4.05 17.55 30.93
N GLY A 242 5.18 18.01 30.36
CA GLY A 242 6.48 17.93 30.98
C GLY A 242 7.17 16.57 30.91
N GLU A 243 6.66 15.66 30.11
CA GLU A 243 7.34 14.40 29.81
C GLU A 243 8.37 14.65 28.70
N SER A 244 9.65 14.66 29.06
CA SER A 244 10.75 14.67 28.08
C SER A 244 10.83 13.34 27.38
N SER A 245 10.78 13.36 26.03
CA SER A 245 11.05 12.22 25.16
C SER A 245 12.46 11.69 25.32
#